data_f6fb2623929c0c82dbacdb1c49a9490a
#
_entry.id   f6fb2623929c0c82dbacdb1c49a9490a
#
_cell.length_a   1.000
_cell.length_b   1.000
_cell.length_c   1.000
_cell.angle_alpha   90.00
_cell.angle_beta   90.00
_cell.angle_gamma   90.00
#
_symmetry.space_group_name_H-M   'P 1'
#
loop_
_entity.id
_entity.type
_entity.pdbx_description
1 polymer ?
#
loop_
_entity_poly.entity_id
_entity_poly.type
_entity_poly.pdbx_seq_one_letter_code
_entity_poly.pdbx_strand_id
1 'polypeptide(L)'
;MKKSCISLLLVALCLNQAQAASQPVTKQSHDMEKMWQTMLARPAMAVAATFDEQGRLWRGLVRDGYLLVSYSDYIGASYSTPVRVNPEPEAIAADGENTPKLIAKGGTLYVSYTRSLEKPMTGDIRFSRSHDGGRSFSVPITVNDNREVISHRFDAMAVGGNGDVYIAWLDKRDQSAARKAGGEYLGAALYYAVSEDGGKSFRNNVKVADHACECCRTAMALDNDGVPVVVWRHIFDNNIRDHAVVKLDAQTRPVRMSHENWNVAACPHHGPSVSITREGVYHAAWFSNAPQRQGLFYANSGDKGKTFSEPLSFGNSAMQASHPAVLGLGKKVYLVWKEFDGERTSIMLKRSVNGGKVWSAAASLASTSDASENPSLIAGRGRVFLSWNTKNEGYRMIEVGE
;
A
#
# COMPACT_ATOMS: atom_id res chain seq x y z
N MET A 1 -26.98 -2.40 89.28
CA MET A 1 -26.61 -3.74 88.85
C MET A 1 -27.04 -3.95 87.40
N LYS A 2 -26.15 -3.76 86.43
CA LYS A 2 -26.24 -4.32 85.12
C LYS A 2 -24.87 -4.06 84.46
N LYS A 3 -24.12 -5.13 84.22
CA LYS A 3 -22.80 -5.12 83.49
C LYS A 3 -23.04 -4.97 82.02
N SER A 4 -22.39 -3.99 81.40
CA SER A 4 -22.32 -3.88 79.91
C SER A 4 -20.97 -4.35 79.44
N CYS A 5 -20.94 -5.41 78.65
CA CYS A 5 -19.78 -5.88 77.90
C CYS A 5 -19.60 -5.01 76.67
N ILE A 6 -18.43 -4.43 76.51
CA ILE A 6 -17.99 -3.76 75.27
C ILE A 6 -17.22 -4.80 74.44
N SER A 7 -17.78 -5.18 73.30
CA SER A 7 -17.11 -6.02 72.30
C SER A 7 -16.29 -5.11 71.39
N LEU A 8 -14.98 -5.29 71.38
CA LEU A 8 -14.08 -4.72 70.36
C LEU A 8 -14.22 -5.50 69.05
N LEU A 9 -14.70 -4.84 68.02
CA LEU A 9 -14.61 -5.35 66.63
C LEU A 9 -13.27 -4.93 66.03
N LEU A 10 -12.37 -5.89 65.80
CA LEU A 10 -11.18 -5.72 64.97
C LEU A 10 -11.61 -5.79 63.49
N VAL A 11 -11.52 -4.68 62.77
CA VAL A 11 -11.66 -4.62 61.31
C VAL A 11 -10.29 -4.95 60.71
N ALA A 12 -10.13 -6.15 60.18
CA ALA A 12 -8.98 -6.51 59.37
C ALA A 12 -9.17 -5.94 57.96
N LEU A 13 -8.41 -4.90 57.61
CA LEU A 13 -8.29 -4.43 56.21
C LEU A 13 -7.45 -5.47 55.42
N CYS A 14 -8.08 -6.29 54.62
CA CYS A 14 -7.41 -7.05 53.57
C CYS A 14 -7.03 -6.11 52.42
N LEU A 15 -5.79 -5.72 52.37
CA LEU A 15 -5.17 -5.11 51.17
C LEU A 15 -5.00 -6.19 50.11
N ASN A 16 -5.97 -6.30 49.19
CA ASN A 16 -5.80 -7.03 47.95
C ASN A 16 -4.89 -6.23 47.02
N GLN A 17 -3.59 -6.49 47.04
CA GLN A 17 -2.70 -6.11 45.98
C GLN A 17 -2.98 -7.03 44.78
N ALA A 18 -3.69 -6.50 43.78
CA ALA A 18 -3.80 -7.13 42.49
C ALA A 18 -2.39 -7.09 41.82
N GLN A 19 -1.66 -8.16 41.94
CA GLN A 19 -0.48 -8.41 41.10
C GLN A 19 -0.96 -8.54 39.67
N ALA A 20 -0.79 -7.50 38.88
CA ALA A 20 -0.84 -7.61 37.40
C ALA A 20 0.28 -8.57 36.99
N ALA A 21 -0.09 -9.80 36.67
CA ALA A 21 0.84 -10.79 36.13
C ALA A 21 1.31 -10.28 34.75
N SER A 22 2.54 -9.77 34.70
CA SER A 22 3.23 -9.49 33.45
C SER A 22 3.34 -10.82 32.67
N GLN A 23 2.64 -10.94 31.56
CA GLN A 23 2.80 -12.08 30.66
C GLN A 23 4.26 -12.16 30.21
N PRO A 24 4.89 -13.36 30.19
CA PRO A 24 6.29 -13.45 29.90
C PRO A 24 6.57 -13.05 28.45
N VAL A 25 7.52 -12.12 28.28
CA VAL A 25 8.04 -11.57 27.00
C VAL A 25 8.41 -12.67 25.99
N THR A 26 8.73 -13.88 26.45
CA THR A 26 9.09 -15.05 25.65
C THR A 26 7.95 -15.62 24.79
N LYS A 27 6.69 -15.54 25.22
CA LYS A 27 5.56 -16.10 24.45
C LYS A 27 5.18 -15.19 23.27
N GLN A 28 5.23 -13.89 23.49
CA GLN A 28 4.92 -12.90 22.45
C GLN A 28 6.00 -12.85 21.33
N SER A 29 7.28 -13.07 21.68
CA SER A 29 8.36 -13.16 20.68
C SER A 29 8.27 -14.43 19.84
N HIS A 30 7.87 -15.55 20.42
CA HIS A 30 7.71 -16.84 19.70
C HIS A 30 6.51 -16.79 18.72
N ASP A 31 5.41 -16.14 19.11
CA ASP A 31 4.24 -15.95 18.26
C ASP A 31 4.55 -15.01 17.08
N MET A 32 5.35 -13.97 17.30
CA MET A 32 5.83 -13.06 16.25
C MET A 32 6.75 -13.76 15.25
N GLU A 33 7.69 -14.58 15.71
CA GLU A 33 8.59 -15.35 14.84
C GLU A 33 7.80 -16.36 14.00
N LYS A 34 6.87 -17.11 14.59
CA LYS A 34 6.00 -18.03 13.88
C LYS A 34 5.13 -17.33 12.83
N MET A 35 4.59 -16.18 13.17
CA MET A 35 3.84 -15.35 12.23
C MET A 35 4.73 -14.89 11.06
N TRP A 36 5.96 -14.49 11.34
CA TRP A 36 6.93 -14.08 10.33
C TRP A 36 7.30 -15.23 9.38
N GLN A 37 7.61 -16.41 9.93
CA GLN A 37 7.87 -17.61 9.13
C GLN A 37 6.68 -17.99 8.26
N THR A 38 5.46 -17.85 8.78
CA THR A 38 4.22 -18.06 8.01
C THR A 38 4.07 -17.04 6.88
N MET A 39 4.44 -15.78 7.10
CA MET A 39 4.43 -14.74 6.07
C MET A 39 5.48 -14.99 4.97
N LEU A 40 6.70 -15.38 5.36
CA LEU A 40 7.78 -15.74 4.42
C LEU A 40 7.45 -16.98 3.58
N ALA A 41 6.70 -17.92 4.13
CA ALA A 41 6.26 -19.13 3.43
C ALA A 41 5.11 -18.89 2.44
N ARG A 42 4.48 -17.70 2.45
CA ARG A 42 3.47 -17.36 1.45
C ARG A 42 4.11 -17.22 0.08
N PRO A 43 3.48 -17.77 -0.97
CA PRO A 43 4.01 -17.58 -2.32
C PRO A 43 4.04 -16.08 -2.67
N ALA A 44 5.11 -15.66 -3.32
CA ALA A 44 5.26 -14.32 -3.88
C ALA A 44 4.30 -14.18 -5.07
N MET A 45 3.08 -13.72 -4.81
CA MET A 45 2.02 -13.68 -5.83
C MET A 45 1.84 -12.29 -6.44
N ALA A 46 2.39 -11.23 -5.82
CA ALA A 46 2.24 -9.88 -6.32
C ALA A 46 2.95 -9.70 -7.67
N VAL A 47 2.22 -9.16 -8.64
CA VAL A 47 2.72 -8.87 -9.99
C VAL A 47 2.62 -7.36 -10.24
N ALA A 48 3.77 -6.74 -10.55
CA ALA A 48 3.80 -5.39 -11.09
C ALA A 48 3.46 -5.43 -12.58
N ALA A 49 2.65 -4.48 -13.06
CA ALA A 49 2.33 -4.39 -14.49
C ALA A 49 2.18 -2.94 -14.94
N THR A 50 2.61 -2.67 -16.17
CA THR A 50 2.49 -1.35 -16.81
C THR A 50 2.48 -1.50 -18.34
N PHE A 51 1.93 -0.48 -19.03
CA PHE A 51 2.10 -0.35 -20.47
C PHE A 51 3.17 0.69 -20.78
N ASP A 52 3.97 0.44 -21.82
CA ASP A 52 4.83 1.47 -22.40
C ASP A 52 4.04 2.31 -23.45
N GLU A 53 4.70 3.34 -23.98
CA GLU A 53 4.11 4.25 -24.98
C GLU A 53 3.79 3.55 -26.31
N GLN A 54 4.44 2.43 -26.61
CA GLN A 54 4.17 1.57 -27.78
C GLN A 54 2.98 0.64 -27.54
N GLY A 55 2.45 0.62 -26.30
CA GLY A 55 1.35 -0.23 -25.88
C GLY A 55 1.75 -1.67 -25.62
N ARG A 56 3.04 -1.96 -25.42
CA ARG A 56 3.54 -3.24 -24.95
C ARG A 56 3.24 -3.37 -23.45
N LEU A 57 2.72 -4.52 -23.06
CA LEU A 57 2.50 -4.83 -21.64
C LEU A 57 3.80 -5.37 -21.02
N TRP A 58 4.28 -4.71 -19.98
CA TRP A 58 5.37 -5.17 -19.14
C TRP A 58 4.83 -5.74 -17.84
N ARG A 59 5.44 -6.82 -17.35
CA ARG A 59 5.17 -7.38 -16.02
C ARG A 59 6.45 -7.69 -15.27
N GLY A 60 6.41 -7.51 -13.96
CA GLY A 60 7.44 -7.92 -13.00
C GLY A 60 6.87 -8.91 -11.99
N LEU A 61 7.51 -10.05 -11.79
CA LEU A 61 7.12 -11.05 -10.79
C LEU A 61 8.35 -11.57 -10.06
N VAL A 62 8.17 -12.03 -8.82
CA VAL A 62 9.25 -12.56 -7.98
C VAL A 62 9.24 -14.08 -8.03
N ARG A 63 10.42 -14.66 -8.30
CA ARG A 63 10.65 -16.11 -8.24
C ARG A 63 12.08 -16.39 -7.77
N ASP A 64 12.23 -17.28 -6.81
CA ASP A 64 13.53 -17.75 -6.30
C ASP A 64 14.48 -16.60 -5.89
N GLY A 65 13.92 -15.54 -5.29
CA GLY A 65 14.68 -14.36 -4.86
C GLY A 65 15.04 -13.39 -5.98
N TYR A 66 14.56 -13.60 -7.20
CA TYR A 66 14.78 -12.70 -8.33
C TYR A 66 13.50 -11.98 -8.72
N LEU A 67 13.58 -10.68 -8.95
CA LEU A 67 12.55 -9.94 -9.66
C LEU A 67 12.79 -10.11 -11.15
N LEU A 68 11.84 -10.72 -11.83
CA LEU A 68 11.86 -11.10 -13.23
C LEU A 68 10.94 -10.19 -14.03
N VAL A 69 11.48 -9.48 -15.03
CA VAL A 69 10.71 -8.60 -15.91
C VAL A 69 10.57 -9.25 -17.28
N SER A 70 9.38 -9.26 -17.84
CA SER A 70 9.07 -9.73 -19.18
C SER A 70 7.99 -8.86 -19.81
N TYR A 71 7.86 -8.93 -21.15
CA TYR A 71 6.84 -8.17 -21.86
C TYR A 71 5.96 -9.05 -22.74
N SER A 72 4.80 -8.52 -23.08
CA SER A 72 3.88 -9.09 -24.05
C SER A 72 3.44 -8.03 -25.07
N ASP A 73 3.56 -8.35 -26.35
CA ASP A 73 3.07 -7.51 -27.44
C ASP A 73 1.54 -7.70 -27.67
N TYR A 74 0.99 -8.82 -27.18
CA TYR A 74 -0.40 -9.25 -27.38
C TYR A 74 -1.22 -9.28 -26.09
N ILE A 75 -0.96 -8.37 -25.17
CA ILE A 75 -1.71 -8.15 -23.89
C ILE A 75 -1.92 -9.47 -23.14
N GLY A 76 -0.82 -10.09 -22.69
CA GLY A 76 -0.87 -11.26 -21.82
C GLY A 76 -1.02 -12.61 -22.51
N ALA A 77 -1.18 -12.67 -23.84
CA ALA A 77 -1.29 -13.95 -24.55
C ALA A 77 0.02 -14.76 -24.54
N SER A 78 1.15 -14.07 -24.65
CA SER A 78 2.48 -14.66 -24.53
C SER A 78 3.45 -13.64 -23.97
N TYR A 79 4.52 -14.11 -23.33
CA TYR A 79 5.53 -13.25 -22.72
C TYR A 79 6.93 -13.58 -23.24
N SER A 80 7.77 -12.56 -23.35
CA SER A 80 9.19 -12.72 -23.64
C SER A 80 9.90 -13.56 -22.59
N THR A 81 11.11 -14.03 -22.91
CA THR A 81 12.01 -14.59 -21.90
C THR A 81 12.21 -13.56 -20.79
N PRO A 82 12.02 -13.95 -19.51
CA PRO A 82 12.21 -13.03 -18.40
C PRO A 82 13.66 -12.60 -18.22
N VAL A 83 13.86 -11.33 -17.86
CA VAL A 83 15.18 -10.75 -17.53
C VAL A 83 15.22 -10.47 -16.02
N ARG A 84 16.33 -10.83 -15.38
CA ARG A 84 16.55 -10.57 -13.94
C ARG A 84 16.85 -9.10 -13.71
N VAL A 85 16.20 -8.51 -12.69
CA VAL A 85 16.49 -7.15 -12.22
C VAL A 85 17.67 -7.14 -11.26
N ASN A 86 17.68 -8.05 -10.28
CA ASN A 86 18.76 -8.21 -9.31
C ASN A 86 19.72 -9.34 -9.78
N PRO A 87 21.05 -9.13 -9.72
CA PRO A 87 22.05 -10.13 -10.16
C PRO A 87 22.12 -11.31 -9.19
N GLU A 88 21.94 -11.06 -7.89
CA GLU A 88 21.95 -12.06 -6.85
C GLU A 88 20.56 -12.18 -6.20
N PRO A 89 20.18 -13.35 -5.66
CA PRO A 89 18.87 -13.52 -5.02
C PRO A 89 18.76 -12.64 -3.77
N GLU A 90 17.61 -11.96 -3.64
CA GLU A 90 17.26 -11.14 -2.48
C GLU A 90 15.94 -11.63 -1.88
N ALA A 91 15.72 -11.41 -0.57
CA ALA A 91 14.45 -11.67 0.07
C ALA A 91 13.43 -10.57 -0.31
N ILE A 92 12.88 -10.64 -1.51
CA ILE A 92 11.98 -9.63 -2.07
C ILE A 92 10.58 -9.83 -1.52
N ALA A 93 10.02 -8.79 -0.86
CA ALA A 93 8.62 -8.78 -0.49
C ALA A 93 7.74 -8.64 -1.73
N ALA A 94 6.79 -9.56 -1.91
CA ALA A 94 5.89 -9.58 -3.05
C ALA A 94 4.51 -10.08 -2.61
N ASP A 95 3.94 -9.42 -1.62
CA ASP A 95 2.60 -9.61 -1.09
C ASP A 95 1.71 -8.41 -1.45
N GLY A 96 0.41 -8.50 -1.22
CA GLY A 96 -0.57 -7.50 -1.64
C GLY A 96 -0.34 -6.07 -1.14
N GLU A 97 0.41 -5.88 -0.05
CA GLU A 97 0.74 -4.54 0.46
C GLU A 97 2.18 -4.11 0.06
N ASN A 98 3.08 -5.05 -0.25
CA ASN A 98 4.45 -4.78 -0.70
C ASN A 98 4.65 -5.25 -2.16
N THR A 99 3.79 -4.86 -3.06
CA THR A 99 3.94 -5.19 -4.48
C THR A 99 5.14 -4.44 -5.06
N PRO A 100 6.06 -5.09 -5.78
CA PRO A 100 7.07 -4.39 -6.58
C PRO A 100 6.43 -3.36 -7.51
N LYS A 101 7.13 -2.29 -7.84
CA LYS A 101 6.66 -1.27 -8.77
C LYS A 101 7.40 -1.39 -10.09
N LEU A 102 6.69 -1.21 -11.19
CA LEU A 102 7.23 -1.21 -12.54
C LEU A 102 6.57 -0.08 -13.33
N ILE A 103 7.39 0.83 -13.85
CA ILE A 103 6.93 1.94 -14.70
C ILE A 103 7.75 1.93 -15.98
N ALA A 104 7.07 2.00 -17.11
CA ALA A 104 7.68 2.21 -18.42
C ALA A 104 7.44 3.66 -18.85
N LYS A 105 8.49 4.42 -19.09
CA LYS A 105 8.38 5.82 -19.52
C LYS A 105 9.62 6.28 -20.28
N GLY A 106 9.42 6.95 -21.42
CA GLY A 106 10.50 7.48 -22.25
C GLY A 106 11.49 6.40 -22.71
N GLY A 107 11.00 5.20 -23.00
CA GLY A 107 11.83 4.05 -23.41
C GLY A 107 12.63 3.42 -22.26
N THR A 108 12.50 3.91 -21.04
CA THR A 108 13.16 3.39 -19.83
C THR A 108 12.17 2.61 -18.97
N LEU A 109 12.62 1.50 -18.40
CA LEU A 109 11.89 0.77 -17.36
C LEU A 109 12.49 1.12 -15.99
N TYR A 110 11.63 1.47 -15.06
CA TYR A 110 11.97 1.79 -13.68
C TYR A 110 11.32 0.77 -12.75
N VAL A 111 12.08 0.28 -11.78
CA VAL A 111 11.62 -0.78 -10.88
C VAL A 111 11.99 -0.40 -9.46
N SER A 112 11.02 -0.48 -8.52
CA SER A 112 11.31 -0.46 -7.10
C SER A 112 10.69 -1.66 -6.39
N TYR A 113 11.29 -2.07 -5.28
CA TYR A 113 10.80 -3.18 -4.45
C TYR A 113 11.36 -3.08 -3.03
N THR A 114 10.65 -3.70 -2.09
CA THR A 114 11.17 -3.88 -0.73
C THR A 114 12.00 -5.15 -0.65
N ARG A 115 13.26 -5.05 -0.23
CA ARG A 115 14.10 -6.17 0.20
C ARG A 115 13.92 -6.36 1.70
N SER A 116 13.43 -7.51 2.14
CA SER A 116 13.37 -7.87 3.56
C SER A 116 14.79 -8.08 4.13
N LEU A 117 15.01 -7.62 5.35
CA LEU A 117 16.26 -7.79 6.08
C LEU A 117 16.16 -8.94 7.10
N GLU A 118 17.24 -9.18 7.85
CA GLU A 118 17.36 -10.32 8.74
C GLU A 118 16.39 -10.32 9.94
N LYS A 119 15.89 -9.14 10.35
CA LYS A 119 14.89 -9.05 11.42
C LYS A 119 13.47 -9.03 10.86
N PRO A 120 12.50 -9.66 11.53
CA PRO A 120 11.11 -9.61 11.13
C PRO A 120 10.59 -8.18 10.92
N MET A 121 9.79 -7.98 9.88
CA MET A 121 9.15 -6.70 9.54
C MET A 121 10.12 -5.56 9.21
N THR A 122 11.41 -5.85 8.96
CA THR A 122 12.41 -4.87 8.50
C THR A 122 12.65 -5.00 7.00
N GLY A 123 13.10 -3.92 6.37
CA GLY A 123 13.37 -3.92 4.93
C GLY A 123 14.01 -2.65 4.44
N ASP A 124 14.57 -2.71 3.24
CA ASP A 124 15.11 -1.60 2.48
C ASP A 124 14.32 -1.38 1.19
N ILE A 125 14.20 -0.16 0.75
CA ILE A 125 13.70 0.19 -0.57
C ILE A 125 14.82 0.05 -1.59
N ARG A 126 14.63 -0.84 -2.55
CA ARG A 126 15.57 -1.09 -3.66
C ARG A 126 15.03 -0.49 -4.94
N PHE A 127 15.94 -0.01 -5.78
CA PHE A 127 15.61 0.58 -7.08
C PHE A 127 16.59 0.13 -8.16
N SER A 128 16.06 -0.15 -9.34
CA SER A 128 16.83 -0.45 -10.55
C SER A 128 16.13 0.10 -11.80
N ARG A 129 16.84 0.19 -12.91
CA ARG A 129 16.31 0.68 -14.20
C ARG A 129 16.95 -0.02 -15.38
N SER A 130 16.25 0.02 -16.51
CA SER A 130 16.75 -0.43 -17.82
C SER A 130 16.58 0.68 -18.84
N HIS A 131 17.63 1.00 -19.58
CA HIS A 131 17.63 1.97 -20.67
C HIS A 131 17.71 1.30 -22.06
N ASP A 132 17.71 -0.01 -22.13
CA ASP A 132 17.92 -0.80 -23.32
C ASP A 132 16.70 -1.63 -23.74
N GLY A 133 15.51 -1.19 -23.31
CA GLY A 133 14.26 -1.89 -23.61
C GLY A 133 14.10 -3.20 -22.83
N GLY A 134 14.57 -3.25 -21.58
CA GLY A 134 14.39 -4.38 -20.68
C GLY A 134 15.36 -5.54 -20.92
N ARG A 135 16.41 -5.36 -21.75
CA ARG A 135 17.41 -6.41 -22.03
C ARG A 135 18.39 -6.59 -20.87
N SER A 136 18.67 -5.50 -20.15
CA SER A 136 19.45 -5.52 -18.92
C SER A 136 18.96 -4.48 -17.93
N PHE A 137 19.30 -4.67 -16.66
CA PHE A 137 18.96 -3.75 -15.55
C PHE A 137 20.25 -3.30 -14.84
N SER A 138 20.23 -2.07 -14.32
CA SER A 138 21.31 -1.61 -13.43
C SER A 138 21.33 -2.43 -12.14
N VAL A 139 22.50 -2.57 -11.52
CA VAL A 139 22.58 -3.15 -10.18
C VAL A 139 21.67 -2.35 -9.23
N PRO A 140 20.76 -3.02 -8.49
CA PRO A 140 19.83 -2.33 -7.61
C PRO A 140 20.55 -1.52 -6.53
N ILE A 141 20.16 -0.25 -6.37
CA ILE A 141 20.64 0.63 -5.30
C ILE A 141 19.61 0.72 -4.17
N THR A 142 20.07 1.00 -2.94
CA THR A 142 19.17 1.23 -1.81
C THR A 142 18.80 2.72 -1.75
N VAL A 143 17.51 3.04 -1.72
CA VAL A 143 16.96 4.40 -1.78
C VAL A 143 16.91 5.07 -0.41
N ASN A 144 16.53 4.34 0.65
CA ASN A 144 16.55 4.89 2.00
C ASN A 144 18.00 5.19 2.43
N ASP A 145 18.27 6.39 2.93
CA ASP A 145 19.59 6.81 3.42
C ASP A 145 19.88 6.35 4.86
N ASN A 146 18.86 6.09 5.67
CA ASN A 146 19.00 5.40 6.95
C ASN A 146 19.30 3.91 6.68
N ARG A 147 20.36 3.38 7.31
CA ARG A 147 20.86 2.00 7.12
C ARG A 147 20.65 1.11 8.35
N GLU A 148 19.86 1.55 9.30
CA GLU A 148 19.48 0.70 10.43
C GLU A 148 18.62 -0.47 9.97
N VAL A 149 18.74 -1.61 10.66
CA VAL A 149 17.87 -2.80 10.41
C VAL A 149 16.51 -2.54 11.05
N ILE A 150 15.73 -1.73 10.36
CA ILE A 150 14.36 -1.31 10.71
C ILE A 150 13.44 -1.42 9.50
N SER A 151 12.20 -0.96 9.62
CA SER A 151 11.25 -1.00 8.51
C SER A 151 11.37 0.24 7.62
N HIS A 152 11.79 0.02 6.36
CA HIS A 152 11.59 0.91 5.23
C HIS A 152 10.80 0.09 4.20
N ARG A 153 9.45 0.25 4.18
CA ARG A 153 8.54 -0.66 3.45
C ARG A 153 7.36 0.08 2.86
N PHE A 154 6.56 -0.63 2.07
CA PHE A 154 5.29 -0.14 1.53
C PHE A 154 5.46 1.05 0.59
N ASP A 155 6.45 0.95 -0.29
CA ASP A 155 6.78 2.01 -1.23
C ASP A 155 5.70 2.25 -2.30
N ALA A 156 5.68 3.47 -2.81
CA ALA A 156 5.02 3.86 -4.03
C ALA A 156 6.00 4.66 -4.90
N MET A 157 5.91 4.50 -6.21
CA MET A 157 6.83 5.13 -7.16
C MET A 157 6.05 5.90 -8.23
N ALA A 158 6.59 7.04 -8.65
CA ALA A 158 6.15 7.78 -9.83
C ALA A 158 7.36 8.30 -10.61
N VAL A 159 7.19 8.46 -11.93
CA VAL A 159 8.23 9.00 -12.81
C VAL A 159 7.70 10.22 -13.55
N GLY A 160 8.30 11.38 -13.33
CA GLY A 160 7.97 12.65 -13.94
C GLY A 160 8.19 12.68 -15.47
N GLY A 161 7.67 13.71 -16.14
CA GLY A 161 7.84 13.89 -17.59
C GLY A 161 9.28 14.17 -18.01
N ASN A 162 10.06 14.75 -17.10
CA ASN A 162 11.50 15.03 -17.25
C ASN A 162 12.42 13.84 -16.88
N GLY A 163 11.85 12.70 -16.44
CA GLY A 163 12.59 11.52 -16.02
C GLY A 163 12.95 11.50 -14.53
N ASP A 164 12.49 12.48 -13.73
CA ASP A 164 12.62 12.44 -12.27
C ASP A 164 11.90 11.24 -11.70
N VAL A 165 12.55 10.52 -10.79
CA VAL A 165 11.99 9.36 -10.12
C VAL A 165 11.70 9.70 -8.66
N TYR A 166 10.45 9.57 -8.27
CA TYR A 166 9.98 9.78 -6.89
C TYR A 166 9.60 8.44 -6.28
N ILE A 167 10.10 8.19 -5.08
CA ILE A 167 9.72 7.02 -4.28
C ILE A 167 9.38 7.49 -2.88
N ALA A 168 8.17 7.16 -2.40
CA ALA A 168 7.74 7.41 -1.02
C ALA A 168 7.49 6.07 -0.31
N TRP A 169 7.76 6.01 1.00
CA TRP A 169 7.61 4.79 1.80
C TRP A 169 7.31 5.10 3.26
N LEU A 170 6.91 4.07 4.00
CA LEU A 170 6.78 4.11 5.45
C LEU A 170 8.11 3.76 6.10
N ASP A 171 8.59 4.64 6.99
CA ASP A 171 9.92 4.61 7.60
C ASP A 171 9.84 4.63 9.12
N LYS A 172 10.51 3.71 9.79
CA LYS A 172 10.53 3.61 11.25
C LYS A 172 11.74 4.25 11.91
N ARG A 173 12.53 5.08 11.20
CA ARG A 173 13.73 5.74 11.79
C ARG A 173 13.37 6.64 12.97
N ASP A 174 12.28 7.41 12.89
CA ASP A 174 11.84 8.29 13.98
C ASP A 174 11.36 7.47 15.19
N GLN A 175 10.64 6.35 14.97
CA GLN A 175 10.25 5.43 16.03
C GLN A 175 11.49 4.80 16.69
N SER A 176 12.49 4.39 15.89
CA SER A 176 13.76 3.85 16.40
C SER A 176 14.50 4.88 17.23
N ALA A 177 14.60 6.13 16.75
CA ALA A 177 15.25 7.22 17.46
C ALA A 177 14.54 7.56 18.79
N ALA A 178 13.22 7.66 18.78
CA ALA A 178 12.42 7.92 19.99
C ALA A 178 12.63 6.83 21.05
N ARG A 179 12.59 5.56 20.66
CA ARG A 179 12.86 4.43 21.58
C ARG A 179 14.26 4.48 22.18
N LYS A 180 15.27 4.79 21.38
CA LYS A 180 16.67 4.96 21.87
C LYS A 180 16.79 6.10 22.88
N ALA A 181 15.97 7.15 22.74
CA ALA A 181 15.91 8.29 23.65
C ALA A 181 14.98 8.05 24.87
N GLY A 182 14.38 6.85 25.01
CA GLY A 182 13.45 6.51 26.08
C GLY A 182 12.04 7.10 25.92
N GLY A 183 11.71 7.58 24.72
CA GLY A 183 10.41 8.14 24.37
C GLY A 183 9.53 7.21 23.56
N GLU A 184 8.34 7.68 23.21
CA GLU A 184 7.36 6.99 22.36
C GLU A 184 7.18 7.69 21.03
N TYR A 185 6.87 6.91 20.00
CA TYR A 185 6.51 7.40 18.66
C TYR A 185 5.47 6.47 18.07
N LEU A 186 4.34 7.02 17.68
CA LEU A 186 3.21 6.24 17.21
C LEU A 186 3.32 5.96 15.70
N GLY A 187 3.35 4.67 15.33
CA GLY A 187 3.40 4.21 13.95
C GLY A 187 4.78 4.39 13.28
N ALA A 188 4.77 4.77 12.02
CA ALA A 188 5.91 5.11 11.19
C ALA A 188 5.85 6.59 10.77
N ALA A 189 6.87 7.09 10.08
CA ALA A 189 6.79 8.35 9.34
C ALA A 189 6.64 8.07 7.84
N LEU A 190 6.07 9.02 7.09
CA LEU A 190 6.10 9.01 5.64
C LEU A 190 7.35 9.78 5.18
N TYR A 191 8.20 9.10 4.41
CA TYR A 191 9.39 9.66 3.78
C TYR A 191 9.32 9.53 2.26
N TYR A 192 10.06 10.37 1.55
CA TYR A 192 10.31 10.19 0.13
C TYR A 192 11.75 10.54 -0.25
N ALA A 193 12.17 10.08 -1.41
CA ALA A 193 13.37 10.51 -2.10
C ALA A 193 13.08 10.80 -3.56
N VAL A 194 13.88 11.69 -4.15
CA VAL A 194 13.82 12.02 -5.56
C VAL A 194 15.17 11.78 -6.21
N SER A 195 15.14 11.23 -7.42
CA SER A 195 16.27 11.18 -8.34
C SER A 195 15.98 12.13 -9.50
N GLU A 196 16.88 13.08 -9.75
CA GLU A 196 16.80 14.05 -10.85
C GLU A 196 17.73 13.69 -12.01
N ASP A 197 18.38 12.52 -11.93
CA ASP A 197 19.34 12.02 -12.92
C ASP A 197 18.87 10.72 -13.59
N GLY A 198 17.55 10.54 -13.61
CA GLY A 198 16.89 9.37 -14.20
C GLY A 198 17.17 8.08 -13.43
N GLY A 199 17.32 8.14 -12.09
CA GLY A 199 17.52 7.00 -11.22
C GLY A 199 18.98 6.54 -11.06
N LYS A 200 19.99 7.36 -11.42
CA LYS A 200 21.41 7.02 -11.10
C LYS A 200 21.68 7.13 -9.62
N SER A 201 21.18 8.20 -9.01
CA SER A 201 21.28 8.47 -7.59
C SER A 201 20.01 9.08 -7.05
N PHE A 202 19.81 9.00 -5.73
CA PHE A 202 18.70 9.66 -5.04
C PHE A 202 19.26 10.73 -4.09
N ARG A 203 18.55 11.84 -3.98
CA ARG A 203 18.82 12.88 -2.98
C ARG A 203 18.53 12.35 -1.58
N ASN A 204 19.00 13.06 -0.55
CA ASN A 204 18.70 12.76 0.84
C ASN A 204 17.19 12.62 1.05
N ASN A 205 16.80 11.67 1.89
CA ASN A 205 15.40 11.41 2.18
C ASN A 205 14.75 12.57 2.92
N VAL A 206 13.55 12.90 2.53
CA VAL A 206 12.77 14.01 3.10
C VAL A 206 11.57 13.45 3.84
N LYS A 207 11.41 13.84 5.10
CA LYS A 207 10.22 13.49 5.89
C LYS A 207 9.03 14.34 5.44
N VAL A 208 7.92 13.69 5.16
CA VAL A 208 6.65 14.30 4.72
C VAL A 208 5.69 14.47 5.90
N ALA A 209 5.56 13.44 6.71
CA ALA A 209 4.64 13.43 7.85
C ALA A 209 5.09 12.43 8.91
N ASP A 210 4.80 12.76 10.17
CA ASP A 210 4.89 11.84 11.30
C ASP A 210 3.63 10.93 11.34
N HIS A 211 3.66 9.90 12.17
CA HIS A 211 2.48 9.11 12.58
C HIS A 211 1.69 8.48 11.43
N ALA A 212 2.36 7.83 10.50
CA ALA A 212 1.74 6.98 9.48
C ALA A 212 1.43 5.57 10.02
N CYS A 213 0.32 4.99 9.58
CA CYS A 213 -0.03 3.59 9.90
C CYS A 213 0.99 2.64 9.25
N GLU A 214 1.70 1.89 10.05
CA GLU A 214 2.93 1.17 9.70
C GLU A 214 2.76 -0.11 8.85
N CYS A 215 1.54 -0.45 8.46
CA CYS A 215 1.23 -1.73 7.83
C CYS A 215 0.36 -1.62 6.57
N CYS A 216 0.09 -0.41 6.09
CA CYS A 216 -0.73 -0.19 4.90
C CYS A 216 0.13 0.43 3.80
N ARG A 217 0.04 -0.12 2.58
CA ARG A 217 0.74 0.46 1.44
C ARG A 217 0.40 1.95 1.26
N THR A 218 1.36 2.70 0.75
CA THR A 218 1.12 4.05 0.24
C THR A 218 0.63 3.98 -1.21
N ALA A 219 -0.01 5.03 -1.69
CA ALA A 219 -0.38 5.18 -3.10
C ALA A 219 0.14 6.52 -3.63
N MET A 220 0.58 6.54 -4.88
CA MET A 220 1.15 7.73 -5.51
C MET A 220 0.64 7.89 -6.94
N ALA A 221 0.32 9.11 -7.33
CA ALA A 221 0.02 9.49 -8.71
C ALA A 221 0.66 10.84 -9.01
N LEU A 222 0.95 11.12 -10.29
CA LEU A 222 1.44 12.43 -10.71
C LEU A 222 0.29 13.41 -10.90
N ASP A 223 0.43 14.63 -10.37
CA ASP A 223 -0.39 15.76 -10.76
C ASP A 223 0.00 16.26 -12.16
N ASN A 224 -0.82 17.11 -12.75
CA ASN A 224 -0.63 17.61 -14.12
C ASN A 224 0.64 18.45 -14.33
N ASP A 225 1.20 18.98 -13.26
CA ASP A 225 2.49 19.68 -13.27
C ASP A 225 3.69 18.74 -13.07
N GLY A 226 3.46 17.43 -13.01
CA GLY A 226 4.48 16.42 -12.85
C GLY A 226 4.95 16.19 -11.41
N VAL A 227 4.37 16.90 -10.43
CA VAL A 227 4.68 16.71 -9.01
C VAL A 227 3.83 15.57 -8.46
N PRO A 228 4.42 14.60 -7.71
CA PRO A 228 3.66 13.50 -7.15
C PRO A 228 2.70 13.92 -6.04
N VAL A 229 1.58 13.22 -5.99
CA VAL A 229 0.60 13.24 -4.89
C VAL A 229 0.63 11.88 -4.21
N VAL A 230 0.79 11.87 -2.89
CA VAL A 230 0.83 10.67 -2.07
C VAL A 230 -0.41 10.60 -1.18
N VAL A 231 -0.99 9.41 -1.11
CA VAL A 231 -2.10 9.08 -0.19
C VAL A 231 -1.66 7.93 0.70
N TRP A 232 -1.90 8.05 2.00
CA TRP A 232 -1.55 7.02 2.98
C TRP A 232 -2.56 7.00 4.13
N ARG A 233 -2.55 5.93 4.93
CA ARG A 233 -3.28 5.90 6.19
C ARG A 233 -2.44 6.59 7.26
N HIS A 234 -2.94 7.71 7.76
CA HIS A 234 -2.33 8.51 8.82
C HIS A 234 -2.92 8.15 10.18
N ILE A 235 -2.19 8.41 11.25
CA ILE A 235 -2.65 8.27 12.62
C ILE A 235 -2.82 9.67 13.20
N PHE A 236 -4.06 10.14 13.23
CA PHE A 236 -4.45 11.40 13.85
C PHE A 236 -4.57 11.26 15.37
N ASP A 237 -4.87 12.36 16.05
CA ASP A 237 -5.08 12.38 17.49
C ASP A 237 -6.05 11.28 17.95
N ASN A 238 -5.88 10.81 19.19
CA ASN A 238 -6.65 9.70 19.76
C ASN A 238 -6.56 8.39 18.96
N ASN A 239 -5.42 8.14 18.28
CA ASN A 239 -5.19 6.94 17.47
C ASN A 239 -6.25 6.72 16.36
N ILE A 240 -6.76 7.80 15.79
CA ILE A 240 -7.68 7.75 14.64
C ILE A 240 -6.87 7.44 13.39
N ARG A 241 -7.17 6.34 12.69
CA ARG A 241 -6.45 5.86 11.51
C ARG A 241 -7.23 6.11 10.22
N ASP A 242 -7.33 7.36 9.84
CA ASP A 242 -7.94 7.82 8.60
C ASP A 242 -6.88 8.14 7.54
N HIS A 243 -7.30 8.45 6.33
CA HIS A 243 -6.39 8.71 5.22
C HIS A 243 -6.04 10.19 5.10
N ALA A 244 -4.81 10.44 4.70
CA ALA A 244 -4.30 11.77 4.37
C ALA A 244 -3.75 11.78 2.93
N VAL A 245 -3.74 12.97 2.34
CA VAL A 245 -3.18 13.25 1.02
C VAL A 245 -2.22 14.42 1.11
N VAL A 246 -1.15 14.38 0.33
CA VAL A 246 -0.21 15.49 0.19
C VAL A 246 0.36 15.51 -1.23
N LYS A 247 0.57 16.69 -1.77
CA LYS A 247 1.41 16.91 -2.95
C LYS A 247 2.84 17.13 -2.48
N LEU A 248 3.82 16.46 -3.10
CA LEU A 248 5.23 16.53 -2.70
C LEU A 248 5.90 17.81 -3.22
N ASP A 249 5.35 18.94 -2.87
CA ASP A 249 5.98 20.26 -3.07
C ASP A 249 6.32 20.91 -1.72
N ALA A 250 7.16 21.95 -1.76
CA ALA A 250 7.62 22.61 -0.53
C ALA A 250 6.50 23.39 0.21
N GLN A 251 5.37 23.61 -0.41
CA GLN A 251 4.29 24.48 0.08
C GLN A 251 3.10 23.71 0.64
N THR A 252 2.85 22.50 0.14
CA THR A 252 1.68 21.70 0.51
C THR A 252 1.89 21.03 1.87
N ARG A 253 0.83 20.96 2.67
CA ARG A 253 0.78 20.23 3.94
C ARG A 253 -0.21 19.08 3.81
N PRO A 254 -0.03 17.99 4.57
CA PRO A 254 -0.99 16.91 4.61
C PRO A 254 -2.41 17.39 4.90
N VAL A 255 -3.37 16.93 4.08
CA VAL A 255 -4.80 17.17 4.25
C VAL A 255 -5.46 15.86 4.64
N ARG A 256 -6.28 15.87 5.68
CA ARG A 256 -7.10 14.71 6.04
C ARG A 256 -8.17 14.51 4.98
N MET A 257 -8.15 13.35 4.32
CA MET A 257 -9.01 13.03 3.19
C MET A 257 -10.26 12.24 3.62
N SER A 258 -10.12 11.36 4.62
CA SER A 258 -11.22 10.54 5.12
C SER A 258 -11.55 10.91 6.56
N HIS A 259 -12.84 10.74 6.96
CA HIS A 259 -13.37 11.22 8.23
C HIS A 259 -14.27 10.18 8.93
N GLU A 260 -13.99 8.88 8.72
CA GLU A 260 -14.71 7.81 9.38
C GLU A 260 -14.38 7.71 10.88
N ASN A 261 -13.31 8.37 11.33
CA ASN A 261 -12.82 8.39 12.70
C ASN A 261 -12.53 6.98 13.24
N TRP A 262 -11.86 6.18 12.44
CA TRP A 262 -11.55 4.80 12.80
C TRP A 262 -10.47 4.71 13.87
N ASN A 263 -10.90 4.61 15.14
CA ASN A 263 -10.00 4.32 16.24
C ASN A 263 -9.72 2.82 16.28
N VAL A 264 -8.47 2.42 16.04
CA VAL A 264 -8.06 1.02 16.04
C VAL A 264 -6.60 0.87 16.48
N ALA A 265 -6.37 -0.01 17.45
CA ALA A 265 -5.02 -0.41 17.88
C ALA A 265 -4.59 -1.71 17.21
N ALA A 266 -4.67 -1.77 15.87
CA ALA A 266 -4.36 -2.94 15.07
C ALA A 266 -3.76 -2.54 13.71
N CYS A 267 -3.27 -3.54 12.99
CA CYS A 267 -2.74 -3.39 11.63
C CYS A 267 -3.80 -3.79 10.58
N PRO A 268 -4.50 -2.84 9.96
CA PRO A 268 -5.57 -3.15 9.02
C PRO A 268 -5.13 -3.84 7.73
N HIS A 269 -3.91 -3.60 7.25
CA HIS A 269 -3.37 -4.09 5.97
C HIS A 269 -4.27 -3.76 4.76
N HIS A 270 -4.85 -2.56 4.75
CA HIS A 270 -5.67 -2.04 3.68
C HIS A 270 -5.20 -0.65 3.30
N GLY A 271 -4.25 -0.56 2.38
CA GLY A 271 -3.77 0.70 1.85
C GLY A 271 -4.78 1.35 0.88
N PRO A 272 -4.70 2.67 0.68
CA PRO A 272 -5.53 3.42 -0.25
C PRO A 272 -5.13 3.18 -1.71
N SER A 273 -5.95 3.71 -2.61
CA SER A 273 -5.65 3.84 -4.04
C SER A 273 -5.93 5.27 -4.49
N VAL A 274 -5.12 5.80 -5.40
CA VAL A 274 -5.27 7.14 -5.98
C VAL A 274 -5.02 7.11 -7.48
N SER A 275 -5.79 7.88 -8.23
CA SER A 275 -5.60 8.12 -9.66
C SER A 275 -5.91 9.59 -9.95
N ILE A 276 -5.10 10.23 -10.78
CA ILE A 276 -5.29 11.63 -11.19
C ILE A 276 -5.50 11.66 -12.70
N THR A 277 -6.58 12.27 -13.14
CA THR A 277 -6.89 12.40 -14.57
C THR A 277 -6.12 13.57 -15.20
N ARG A 278 -6.08 13.61 -16.53
CA ARG A 278 -5.48 14.74 -17.27
C ARG A 278 -6.16 16.08 -16.99
N GLU A 279 -7.41 16.06 -16.56
CA GLU A 279 -8.17 17.25 -16.16
C GLU A 279 -7.82 17.71 -14.73
N GLY A 280 -6.93 17.01 -14.03
CA GLY A 280 -6.50 17.35 -12.67
C GLY A 280 -7.49 16.92 -11.59
N VAL A 281 -8.42 16.01 -11.90
CA VAL A 281 -9.33 15.46 -10.89
C VAL A 281 -8.64 14.29 -10.18
N TYR A 282 -8.59 14.37 -8.86
CA TYR A 282 -8.07 13.29 -8.00
C TYR A 282 -9.22 12.34 -7.65
N HIS A 283 -9.02 11.07 -7.87
CA HIS A 283 -9.92 9.99 -7.49
C HIS A 283 -9.24 9.13 -6.45
N ALA A 284 -9.87 8.93 -5.31
CA ALA A 284 -9.31 8.12 -4.23
C ALA A 284 -10.31 7.05 -3.77
N ALA A 285 -9.79 5.88 -3.40
CA ALA A 285 -10.57 4.80 -2.81
C ALA A 285 -9.85 4.21 -1.61
N TRP A 286 -10.61 3.85 -0.58
CA TRP A 286 -10.05 3.35 0.67
C TRP A 286 -11.00 2.41 1.41
N PHE A 287 -10.47 1.75 2.43
CA PHE A 287 -11.21 0.91 3.37
C PHE A 287 -11.25 1.55 4.74
N SER A 288 -12.40 1.48 5.41
CA SER A 288 -12.56 1.78 6.83
C SER A 288 -13.42 0.71 7.51
N ASN A 289 -13.10 0.40 8.76
CA ASN A 289 -13.92 -0.46 9.61
C ASN A 289 -14.34 0.28 10.89
N ALA A 290 -14.52 1.60 10.78
CA ALA A 290 -15.07 2.39 11.89
C ALA A 290 -16.47 1.91 12.23
N PRO A 291 -16.84 1.81 13.53
CA PRO A 291 -18.12 1.23 13.95
C PRO A 291 -19.35 1.88 13.30
N GLN A 292 -19.30 3.18 13.03
CA GLN A 292 -20.41 3.95 12.45
C GLN A 292 -20.41 3.94 10.91
N ARG A 293 -19.27 3.56 10.28
CA ARG A 293 -19.11 3.68 8.82
C ARG A 293 -18.08 2.68 8.29
N GLN A 294 -18.55 1.45 8.08
CA GLN A 294 -17.72 0.33 7.63
C GLN A 294 -17.85 0.12 6.13
N GLY A 295 -16.76 -0.32 5.49
CA GLY A 295 -16.73 -0.75 4.09
C GLY A 295 -15.68 -0.06 3.25
N LEU A 296 -15.95 0.01 1.97
CA LEU A 296 -15.12 0.67 0.99
C LEU A 296 -15.74 2.02 0.63
N PHE A 297 -14.87 3.00 0.41
CA PHE A 297 -15.26 4.38 0.13
C PHE A 297 -14.51 4.91 -1.08
N TYR A 298 -15.18 5.78 -1.81
CA TYR A 298 -14.61 6.53 -2.91
C TYR A 298 -14.98 8.00 -2.76
N ALA A 299 -14.01 8.88 -3.04
CA ALA A 299 -14.26 10.31 -3.20
C ALA A 299 -13.39 10.88 -4.31
N ASN A 300 -13.74 12.07 -4.80
CA ASN A 300 -12.94 12.81 -5.76
C ASN A 300 -12.71 14.24 -5.30
N SER A 301 -11.65 14.85 -5.83
CA SER A 301 -11.29 16.24 -5.59
C SER A 301 -11.03 16.95 -6.93
N GLY A 302 -11.66 18.09 -7.13
CA GLY A 302 -11.43 18.98 -8.29
C GLY A 302 -10.52 20.16 -7.98
N ASP A 303 -9.99 20.25 -6.77
CA ASP A 303 -9.20 21.38 -6.26
C ASP A 303 -7.80 20.97 -5.77
N LYS A 304 -7.24 19.93 -6.40
CA LYS A 304 -5.89 19.40 -6.11
C LYS A 304 -5.75 18.82 -4.69
N GLY A 305 -6.78 18.14 -4.20
CA GLY A 305 -6.77 17.46 -2.92
C GLY A 305 -7.00 18.35 -1.70
N LYS A 306 -7.39 19.62 -1.88
CA LYS A 306 -7.72 20.52 -0.76
C LYS A 306 -9.03 20.12 -0.09
N THR A 307 -10.03 19.73 -0.90
CA THR A 307 -11.30 19.19 -0.43
C THR A 307 -11.70 17.96 -1.25
N PHE A 308 -12.51 17.10 -0.68
CA PHE A 308 -13.05 15.90 -1.33
C PHE A 308 -14.57 15.90 -1.30
N SER A 309 -15.18 15.28 -2.30
CA SER A 309 -16.61 15.03 -2.34
C SER A 309 -17.05 14.18 -1.15
N GLU A 310 -18.35 14.19 -0.83
CA GLU A 310 -18.92 13.19 0.10
C GLU A 310 -18.56 11.78 -0.38
N PRO A 311 -18.04 10.92 0.53
CA PRO A 311 -17.62 9.59 0.15
C PRO A 311 -18.79 8.70 -0.26
N LEU A 312 -18.70 8.12 -1.46
CA LEU A 312 -19.56 7.03 -1.90
C LEU A 312 -19.16 5.74 -1.20
N SER A 313 -20.06 5.11 -0.47
CA SER A 313 -19.87 3.77 0.06
C SER A 313 -20.17 2.73 -1.04
N PHE A 314 -19.33 1.68 -1.12
CA PHE A 314 -19.49 0.58 -2.05
C PHE A 314 -18.94 -0.73 -1.47
N GLY A 315 -19.13 -1.84 -2.19
CA GLY A 315 -18.77 -3.18 -1.72
C GLY A 315 -19.79 -3.75 -0.75
N ASN A 316 -19.79 -5.05 -0.62
CA ASN A 316 -20.65 -5.78 0.30
C ASN A 316 -19.86 -6.20 1.54
N SER A 317 -20.13 -5.60 2.70
CA SER A 317 -19.43 -5.92 3.95
C SER A 317 -19.66 -7.36 4.41
N ALA A 318 -20.82 -7.96 4.11
CA ALA A 318 -21.08 -9.37 4.40
C ALA A 318 -20.22 -10.33 3.56
N MET A 319 -19.69 -9.84 2.43
CA MET A 319 -18.74 -10.54 1.55
C MET A 319 -17.30 -10.11 1.77
N GLN A 320 -16.98 -9.56 2.91
CA GLN A 320 -15.62 -9.09 3.28
C GLN A 320 -14.98 -8.19 2.22
N ALA A 321 -15.74 -7.24 1.67
CA ALA A 321 -15.25 -6.30 0.66
C ALA A 321 -13.97 -5.60 1.11
N SER A 322 -12.90 -5.63 0.27
CA SER A 322 -11.56 -5.22 0.65
C SER A 322 -10.70 -4.79 -0.54
N HIS A 323 -9.57 -4.13 -0.27
CA HIS A 323 -8.51 -3.79 -1.22
C HIS A 323 -9.02 -3.08 -2.50
N PRO A 324 -9.64 -1.91 -2.37
CA PRO A 324 -10.13 -1.18 -3.53
C PRO A 324 -8.98 -0.62 -4.37
N ALA A 325 -9.19 -0.60 -5.70
CA ALA A 325 -8.36 0.12 -6.65
C ALA A 325 -9.22 1.03 -7.51
N VAL A 326 -8.74 2.25 -7.76
CA VAL A 326 -9.41 3.25 -8.60
C VAL A 326 -8.52 3.65 -9.76
N LEU A 327 -9.13 3.86 -10.94
CA LEU A 327 -8.47 4.42 -12.11
C LEU A 327 -9.41 5.37 -12.82
N GLY A 328 -8.95 6.62 -13.03
CA GLY A 328 -9.61 7.64 -13.84
C GLY A 328 -8.96 7.78 -15.22
N LEU A 329 -9.77 7.77 -16.27
CA LEU A 329 -9.35 8.02 -17.65
C LEU A 329 -10.31 9.02 -18.29
N GLY A 330 -9.97 10.29 -18.23
CA GLY A 330 -10.87 11.39 -18.56
C GLY A 330 -12.11 11.38 -17.65
N LYS A 331 -13.31 11.36 -18.26
CA LYS A 331 -14.56 11.26 -17.51
C LYS A 331 -14.94 9.83 -17.09
N LYS A 332 -14.26 8.81 -17.61
CA LYS A 332 -14.47 7.43 -17.20
C LYS A 332 -13.69 7.15 -15.92
N VAL A 333 -14.34 6.57 -14.92
CA VAL A 333 -13.72 6.16 -13.65
C VAL A 333 -14.13 4.73 -13.35
N TYR A 334 -13.15 3.94 -12.93
CA TYR A 334 -13.32 2.53 -12.66
C TYR A 334 -12.93 2.25 -11.21
N LEU A 335 -13.75 1.46 -10.51
CA LEU A 335 -13.48 0.93 -9.19
C LEU A 335 -13.51 -0.59 -9.27
N VAL A 336 -12.44 -1.24 -8.78
CA VAL A 336 -12.43 -2.69 -8.57
C VAL A 336 -12.07 -2.98 -7.12
N TRP A 337 -12.57 -4.11 -6.60
CA TRP A 337 -12.28 -4.56 -5.23
C TRP A 337 -12.49 -6.06 -5.11
N LYS A 338 -11.97 -6.66 -4.03
CA LYS A 338 -12.20 -8.07 -3.69
C LYS A 338 -13.45 -8.20 -2.83
N GLU A 339 -14.21 -9.27 -3.09
CA GLU A 339 -15.23 -9.81 -2.17
C GLU A 339 -14.99 -11.30 -1.99
N PHE A 340 -15.21 -11.81 -0.79
CA PHE A 340 -15.06 -13.22 -0.44
C PHE A 340 -16.31 -13.72 0.27
N ASP A 341 -16.92 -14.80 -0.26
CA ASP A 341 -18.17 -15.38 0.24
C ASP A 341 -17.97 -16.56 1.22
N GLY A 342 -16.71 -16.87 1.54
CA GLY A 342 -16.32 -18.04 2.33
C GLY A 342 -15.72 -19.16 1.48
N GLU A 343 -15.98 -19.18 0.18
CA GLU A 343 -15.48 -20.21 -0.76
C GLU A 343 -14.74 -19.61 -1.96
N ARG A 344 -15.21 -18.48 -2.46
CA ARG A 344 -14.70 -17.85 -3.67
C ARG A 344 -14.33 -16.38 -3.43
N THR A 345 -13.21 -15.98 -3.99
CA THR A 345 -12.86 -14.57 -4.14
C THR A 345 -13.35 -14.06 -5.47
N SER A 346 -14.15 -13.00 -5.48
CA SER A 346 -14.61 -12.29 -6.66
C SER A 346 -13.96 -10.92 -6.75
N ILE A 347 -13.55 -10.51 -7.96
CA ILE A 347 -13.20 -9.13 -8.25
C ILE A 347 -14.44 -8.44 -8.80
N MET A 348 -14.93 -7.49 -8.03
CA MET A 348 -16.09 -6.68 -8.35
C MET A 348 -15.69 -5.40 -9.08
N LEU A 349 -16.59 -4.86 -9.87
CA LEU A 349 -16.40 -3.67 -10.69
C LEU A 349 -17.59 -2.72 -10.57
N LYS A 350 -17.30 -1.42 -10.45
CA LYS A 350 -18.22 -0.31 -10.76
C LYS A 350 -17.56 0.65 -11.74
N ARG A 351 -18.37 1.27 -12.58
CA ARG A 351 -17.94 2.25 -13.59
C ARG A 351 -18.74 3.54 -13.48
N SER A 352 -18.08 4.63 -13.78
CA SER A 352 -18.71 5.94 -13.99
C SER A 352 -18.24 6.51 -15.34
N VAL A 353 -19.12 7.17 -16.04
CA VAL A 353 -18.83 7.84 -17.33
C VAL A 353 -18.85 9.37 -17.20
N ASN A 354 -19.07 9.89 -16.02
CA ASN A 354 -19.26 11.30 -15.75
C ASN A 354 -18.39 11.84 -14.58
N GLY A 355 -17.17 11.30 -14.45
CA GLY A 355 -16.19 11.76 -13.47
C GLY A 355 -16.49 11.31 -12.04
N GLY A 356 -17.13 10.17 -11.85
CA GLY A 356 -17.43 9.64 -10.53
C GLY A 356 -18.72 10.17 -9.90
N LYS A 357 -19.57 10.87 -10.66
CA LYS A 357 -20.84 11.43 -10.16
C LYS A 357 -21.97 10.39 -10.14
N VAL A 358 -22.05 9.54 -11.16
CA VAL A 358 -23.04 8.45 -11.25
C VAL A 358 -22.30 7.16 -11.55
N TRP A 359 -22.72 6.07 -10.92
CA TRP A 359 -22.07 4.78 -10.99
C TRP A 359 -22.99 3.68 -11.46
N SER A 360 -22.46 2.74 -12.20
CA SER A 360 -23.17 1.50 -12.56
C SER A 360 -23.51 0.67 -11.30
N ALA A 361 -24.40 -0.29 -11.45
CA ALA A 361 -24.49 -1.39 -10.50
C ALA A 361 -23.12 -2.11 -10.38
N ALA A 362 -22.84 -2.75 -9.23
CA ALA A 362 -21.69 -3.62 -9.08
C ALA A 362 -21.86 -4.88 -9.92
N ALA A 363 -20.81 -5.31 -10.61
CA ALA A 363 -20.77 -6.54 -11.39
C ALA A 363 -19.50 -7.33 -11.08
N SER A 364 -19.58 -8.67 -11.09
CA SER A 364 -18.41 -9.53 -10.98
C SER A 364 -17.63 -9.52 -12.30
N LEU A 365 -16.34 -9.19 -12.25
CA LEU A 365 -15.44 -9.16 -13.40
C LEU A 365 -14.65 -10.46 -13.54
N ALA A 366 -14.24 -11.05 -12.42
CA ALA A 366 -13.48 -12.29 -12.35
C ALA A 366 -13.68 -12.95 -11.00
N SER A 367 -13.44 -14.25 -10.92
CA SER A 367 -13.46 -14.97 -9.65
C SER A 367 -12.48 -16.15 -9.63
N THR A 368 -12.12 -16.60 -8.43
CA THR A 368 -11.34 -17.82 -8.18
C THR A 368 -11.76 -18.45 -6.87
N SER A 369 -11.59 -19.77 -6.74
CA SER A 369 -11.73 -20.49 -5.46
C SER A 369 -10.37 -20.69 -4.76
N ASP A 370 -9.32 -20.05 -5.27
CA ASP A 370 -7.96 -20.22 -4.78
C ASP A 370 -7.40 -18.93 -4.20
N ALA A 371 -6.18 -19.01 -3.63
CA ALA A 371 -5.45 -17.83 -3.17
C ALA A 371 -5.22 -16.83 -4.31
N SER A 372 -5.44 -15.58 -4.04
CA SER A 372 -5.34 -14.52 -5.04
C SER A 372 -4.74 -13.25 -4.47
N GLU A 373 -4.06 -12.48 -5.33
CA GLU A 373 -3.55 -11.15 -5.03
C GLU A 373 -4.64 -10.08 -4.97
N ASN A 374 -4.27 -8.89 -4.56
CA ASN A 374 -5.13 -7.72 -4.62
C ASN A 374 -5.28 -7.26 -6.07
N PRO A 375 -6.46 -6.79 -6.48
CA PRO A 375 -6.67 -6.29 -7.84
C PRO A 375 -5.93 -4.97 -8.04
N SER A 376 -5.40 -4.75 -9.25
CA SER A 376 -4.94 -3.45 -9.69
C SER A 376 -5.51 -3.11 -11.06
N LEU A 377 -5.66 -1.81 -11.33
CA LEU A 377 -6.10 -1.28 -12.62
C LEU A 377 -4.94 -0.61 -13.34
N ILE A 378 -4.75 -0.95 -14.60
CA ILE A 378 -3.78 -0.27 -15.47
C ILE A 378 -4.44 0.16 -16.78
N ALA A 379 -4.00 1.29 -17.32
CA ALA A 379 -4.48 1.80 -18.61
C ALA A 379 -3.40 1.65 -19.69
N GLY A 380 -3.81 1.24 -20.88
CA GLY A 380 -2.97 1.16 -22.05
C GLY A 380 -3.77 1.05 -23.34
N ARG A 381 -3.25 1.60 -24.43
CA ARG A 381 -3.92 1.59 -25.75
C ARG A 381 -5.35 2.17 -25.71
N GLY A 382 -5.60 3.16 -24.86
CA GLY A 382 -6.95 3.75 -24.67
C GLY A 382 -7.96 2.88 -23.94
N ARG A 383 -7.53 1.74 -23.39
CA ARG A 383 -8.35 0.76 -22.65
C ARG A 383 -7.87 0.62 -21.20
N VAL A 384 -8.73 0.06 -20.36
CA VAL A 384 -8.44 -0.23 -18.95
C VAL A 384 -8.48 -1.74 -18.74
N PHE A 385 -7.54 -2.22 -17.94
CA PHE A 385 -7.39 -3.64 -17.64
C PHE A 385 -7.31 -3.86 -16.14
N LEU A 386 -7.95 -4.93 -15.67
CA LEU A 386 -7.67 -5.56 -14.41
C LEU A 386 -6.38 -6.38 -14.53
N SER A 387 -5.39 -6.09 -13.72
CA SER A 387 -4.20 -6.90 -13.51
C SER A 387 -4.41 -7.72 -12.23
N TRP A 388 -4.48 -9.05 -12.36
CA TRP A 388 -4.80 -9.92 -11.23
C TRP A 388 -4.09 -11.27 -11.34
N ASN A 389 -3.47 -11.70 -10.23
CA ASN A 389 -2.80 -12.99 -10.12
C ASN A 389 -3.51 -13.89 -9.12
N THR A 390 -3.63 -15.16 -9.47
CA THR A 390 -4.20 -16.22 -8.65
C THR A 390 -3.23 -17.41 -8.63
N LYS A 391 -3.33 -18.25 -7.63
CA LYS A 391 -2.36 -19.34 -7.45
C LYS A 391 -2.44 -20.36 -8.57
N ASN A 392 -3.63 -20.82 -8.92
CA ASN A 392 -3.81 -21.91 -9.90
C ASN A 392 -3.99 -21.41 -11.33
N GLU A 393 -4.78 -20.33 -11.54
CA GLU A 393 -5.01 -19.79 -12.89
C GLU A 393 -3.86 -18.90 -13.36
N GLY A 394 -2.97 -18.47 -12.44
CA GLY A 394 -1.84 -17.60 -12.74
C GLY A 394 -2.25 -16.14 -12.98
N TYR A 395 -1.34 -15.40 -13.60
CA TYR A 395 -1.51 -13.99 -13.89
C TYR A 395 -2.45 -13.74 -15.09
N ARG A 396 -3.45 -12.89 -14.88
CA ARG A 396 -4.46 -12.55 -15.89
C ARG A 396 -4.53 -11.03 -16.11
N MET A 397 -4.61 -10.65 -17.39
CA MET A 397 -4.98 -9.31 -17.84
C MET A 397 -6.39 -9.39 -18.41
N ILE A 398 -7.35 -8.77 -17.74
CA ILE A 398 -8.76 -8.82 -18.11
C ILE A 398 -9.18 -7.41 -18.51
N GLU A 399 -9.63 -7.23 -19.75
CA GLU A 399 -10.15 -5.94 -20.19
C GLU A 399 -11.40 -5.57 -19.40
N VAL A 400 -11.38 -4.39 -18.83
CA VAL A 400 -12.55 -3.81 -18.17
C VAL A 400 -13.36 -3.13 -19.26
N GLY A 401 -14.28 -3.85 -19.88
CA GLY A 401 -15.08 -3.39 -21.02
C GLY A 401 -15.76 -2.03 -20.80
N GLU A 402 -16.33 -1.46 -21.85
CA GLU A 402 -17.02 -0.16 -21.82
C GLU A 402 -18.23 -0.13 -20.90
#